data_0f68030810264f9427e92f3ec9aafb8f
#
_entry.id   0f68030810264f9427e92f3ec9aafb8f
#
_cell.length_a   1.000
_cell.length_b   1.000
_cell.length_c   1.000
_cell.angle_alpha   90.00
_cell.angle_beta   90.00
_cell.angle_gamma   90.00
#
_symmetry.space_group_name_H-M   'P 1'
#
loop_
_entity.id
_entity.type
_entity.pdbx_description
1 polymer ?
#
loop_
_entity_poly.entity_id
_entity_poly.type
_entity_poly.pdbx_seq_one_letter_code
_entity_poly.pdbx_strand_id
1 'polypeptide(L)' 'MDEKYFVARVTTDIVDENTGKVKKIKEEKLVKGYSPTDIEAKVTKVYETYTMDWRITAIVESKIDEVIE' A
#
# COMPACT_ATOMS: atom_id res chain seq x y z
N MET A 1 -16.26 -16.92 -3.89
CA MET A 1 -14.84 -16.91 -3.51
C MET A 1 -14.67 -16.04 -2.28
N ASP A 2 -13.84 -16.48 -1.38
CA ASP A 2 -13.63 -15.75 -0.14
C ASP A 2 -12.55 -14.69 -0.30
N GLU A 3 -12.81 -13.54 0.29
CA GLU A 3 -11.79 -12.49 0.35
C GLU A 3 -10.67 -12.89 1.30
N LYS A 4 -9.46 -12.49 0.96
CA LYS A 4 -8.26 -12.72 1.76
C LYS A 4 -7.65 -11.41 2.18
N TYR A 5 -6.79 -11.45 3.18
CA TYR A 5 -6.04 -10.28 3.61
C TYR A 5 -4.68 -10.25 2.92
N PHE A 6 -4.31 -9.07 2.46
CA PHE A 6 -3.03 -8.84 1.82
C PHE A 6 -2.33 -7.67 2.50
N VAL A 7 -1.02 -7.74 2.57
CA VAL A 7 -0.19 -6.62 3.00
C VAL A 7 0.35 -5.94 1.75
N ALA A 8 -0.07 -4.71 1.54
CA ALA A 8 0.44 -3.89 0.44
C ALA A 8 1.49 -2.94 0.99
N ARG A 9 2.69 -2.99 0.41
CA ARG A 9 3.79 -2.08 0.75
C ARG A 9 3.83 -0.96 -0.25
N VAL A 10 3.70 0.26 0.25
CA VAL A 10 3.67 1.46 -0.57
C VAL A 10 4.81 2.37 -0.15
N THR A 11 5.57 2.85 -1.11
CA THR A 11 6.63 3.83 -0.88
C THR A 11 6.21 5.17 -1.46
N THR A 12 6.29 6.21 -0.64
CA THR A 12 5.98 7.59 -1.05
C THR A 12 7.26 8.40 -1.00
N ASP A 13 7.53 9.15 -2.06
CA ASP A 13 8.68 10.04 -2.14
C ASP A 13 8.24 11.47 -1.82
N ILE A 14 8.87 12.08 -0.82
CA ILE A 14 8.61 13.45 -0.43
C ILE A 14 9.88 14.27 -0.69
N VAL A 15 9.74 15.34 -1.46
CA VAL A 15 10.85 16.26 -1.74
C VAL A 15 10.84 17.38 -0.72
N ASP A 16 11.96 17.56 -0.02
CA ASP A 16 12.15 18.71 0.87
C ASP A 16 12.53 19.92 0.01
N GLU A 17 11.64 20.90 -0.05
CA GLU A 17 11.84 22.11 -0.87
C GLU A 17 13.02 22.95 -0.42
N ASN A 18 13.38 22.89 0.87
CA ASN A 18 14.47 23.67 1.41
C ASN A 18 15.85 23.10 1.09
N THR A 19 15.97 21.78 1.07
CA THR A 19 17.26 21.09 0.88
C THR A 19 17.36 20.37 -0.46
N GLY A 20 16.24 20.17 -1.15
CA GLY A 20 16.18 19.38 -2.38
C GLY A 20 16.34 17.89 -2.16
N LYS A 21 16.38 17.43 -0.92
CA LYS A 21 16.54 16.02 -0.60
C LYS A 21 15.20 15.30 -0.73
N VAL A 22 15.26 14.06 -1.22
CA VAL A 22 14.09 13.19 -1.31
C VAL A 22 14.07 12.27 -0.10
N LYS A 23 12.94 12.27 0.61
CA LYS A 23 12.70 11.38 1.73
C LYS A 23 11.72 10.31 1.30
N LYS A 24 12.07 9.06 1.54
CA LYS A 24 11.19 7.92 1.23
C LYS A 24 10.45 7.49 2.49
N ILE A 25 9.14 7.40 2.38
CA ILE A 25 8.29 6.90 3.47
C ILE A 25 7.72 5.57 3.02
N LYS A 26 8.01 4.53 3.80
CA LYS A 26 7.50 3.18 3.55
C LYS A 26 6.33 2.92 4.48
N GLU A 27 5.22 2.51 3.90
CA GLU A 27 4.02 2.16 4.65
C GLU A 27 3.56 0.76 4.29
N GLU A 28 2.96 0.08 5.25
CA GLU A 28 2.31 -1.20 5.03
C GLU A 28 0.83 -1.04 5.33
N LYS A 29 -0.02 -1.48 4.39
CA LYS A 29 -1.46 -1.43 4.54
C LYS A 29 -2.01 -2.85 4.49
N LEU A 30 -2.87 -3.18 5.45
CA LEU A 30 -3.61 -4.44 5.41
C LEU A 30 -4.89 -4.21 4.61
N VAL A 31 -5.03 -4.91 3.50
CA VAL A 31 -6.14 -4.71 2.57
C VAL A 31 -6.83 -6.05 2.33
N LYS A 32 -8.15 -6.04 2.37
CA LYS A 32 -8.97 -7.21 2.11
C LYS A 32 -9.40 -7.23 0.64
N GLY A 33 -9.23 -8.36 -0.03
CA GLY A 33 -9.63 -8.50 -1.42
C GLY A 33 -9.47 -9.93 -1.91
N TYR A 34 -9.74 -10.13 -3.21
CA TYR A 34 -9.77 -11.46 -3.81
C TYR A 34 -8.44 -11.89 -4.41
N SER A 35 -7.66 -10.96 -4.87
CA SER A 35 -6.40 -11.24 -5.58
C SER A 35 -5.45 -10.05 -5.47
N PRO A 36 -4.16 -10.24 -5.80
CA PRO A 36 -3.21 -9.11 -5.86
C PRO A 36 -3.65 -7.99 -6.80
N THR A 37 -4.28 -8.33 -7.93
CA THR A 37 -4.80 -7.33 -8.87
C THR A 37 -5.90 -6.49 -8.23
N ASP A 38 -6.79 -7.12 -7.48
CA ASP A 38 -7.85 -6.43 -6.75
C ASP A 38 -7.27 -5.50 -5.68
N ILE A 39 -6.24 -5.96 -4.97
CA ILE A 39 -5.54 -5.15 -3.95
C ILE A 39 -4.86 -3.94 -4.59
N GLU A 40 -4.19 -4.13 -5.72
CA GLU A 40 -3.55 -3.04 -6.45
C GLU A 40 -4.57 -1.97 -6.82
N ALA A 41 -5.72 -2.36 -7.34
CA ALA A 41 -6.79 -1.42 -7.69
C ALA A 41 -7.30 -0.65 -6.47
N LYS A 42 -7.49 -1.32 -5.35
CA LYS A 42 -7.97 -0.70 -4.10
C LYS A 42 -6.95 0.30 -3.54
N VAL A 43 -5.68 -0.08 -3.53
CA VAL A 43 -4.60 0.79 -3.05
C VAL A 43 -4.42 2.00 -3.97
N THR A 44 -4.45 1.79 -5.27
CA THR A 44 -4.37 2.87 -6.25
C THR A 44 -5.47 3.90 -6.01
N LYS A 45 -6.68 3.44 -5.73
CA LYS A 45 -7.81 4.33 -5.47
C LYS A 45 -7.60 5.19 -4.23
N VAL A 46 -6.96 4.65 -3.20
CA VAL A 46 -6.65 5.39 -1.97
C VAL A 46 -5.61 6.48 -2.24
N TYR A 47 -4.60 6.18 -3.05
CA TYR A 47 -3.48 7.08 -3.30
C TYR A 47 -3.65 7.99 -4.53
N GLU A 48 -4.68 7.79 -5.35
CA GLU A 48 -4.86 8.56 -6.59
C GLU A 48 -5.01 10.07 -6.36
N THR A 49 -5.45 10.48 -5.16
CA THR A 49 -5.57 11.88 -4.79
C THR A 49 -4.29 12.49 -4.24
N TYR A 50 -3.25 11.68 -4.05
CA TYR A 50 -1.98 12.17 -3.54
C TYR A 50 -1.21 12.94 -4.61
N THR A 51 -0.67 14.08 -4.21
CA THR A 51 0.16 14.90 -5.11
C THR A 51 1.62 14.46 -5.13
N MET A 52 2.01 13.61 -4.20
CA MET A 52 3.36 13.08 -4.09
C MET A 52 3.53 11.83 -4.95
N ASP A 53 4.76 11.55 -5.34
CA ASP A 53 5.06 10.31 -6.05
C ASP A 53 4.91 9.13 -5.09
N TRP A 54 4.19 8.13 -5.54
CA TRP A 54 3.98 6.92 -4.77
C TRP A 54 4.07 5.69 -5.68
N ARG A 55 4.39 4.56 -5.09
CA ARG A 55 4.42 3.29 -5.83
C ARG A 55 4.17 2.13 -4.89
N ILE A 56 3.56 1.10 -5.43
CA ILE A 56 3.38 -0.17 -4.73
C ILE A 56 4.63 -1.00 -4.97
N THR A 57 5.33 -1.35 -3.90
CA THR A 57 6.57 -2.12 -4.00
C THR A 57 6.38 -3.61 -3.79
N ALA A 58 5.33 -3.99 -3.07
CA ALA A 58 5.01 -5.40 -2.86
C ALA A 58 3.56 -5.57 -2.46
N ILE A 59 2.98 -6.70 -2.85
CA ILE A 59 1.68 -7.15 -2.38
C ILE A 59 1.86 -8.60 -1.98
N VAL A 60 1.67 -8.90 -0.71
CA VAL A 60 1.89 -10.24 -0.15
C VAL A 60 0.61 -10.71 0.54
N GLU A 61 0.20 -11.92 0.24
CA GLU A 61 -0.94 -12.51 0.93
C GLU A 61 -0.57 -12.76 2.40
N SER A 62 -1.41 -12.25 3.30
CA SER A 62 -1.24 -12.46 4.73
C SER A 62 -2.07 -13.67 5.14
N LYS A 63 -1.42 -14.66 5.73
CA LYS A 63 -2.11 -15.83 6.25
C LYS A 63 -2.57 -15.56 7.67
N ILE A 64 -3.80 -15.07 7.79
CA ILE A 64 -4.41 -14.81 9.07
C ILE A 64 -5.43 -15.91 9.33
N ASP A 65 -5.13 -16.81 10.24
CA ASP A 65 -6.02 -17.90 10.60
C ASP A 65 -7.13 -17.43 11.54
N GLU A 66 -6.81 -16.48 12.38
CA GLU A 66 -7.75 -15.98 13.37
C GLU A 66 -7.46 -14.52 13.69
N VAL A 67 -8.52 -13.72 13.76
CA VAL A 67 -8.42 -12.33 14.20
C VAL A 67 -9.03 -12.24 15.59
N ILE A 68 -8.21 -11.86 16.56
CA ILE A 68 -8.64 -11.66 17.93
C ILE A 68 -8.79 -10.16 18.18
N GLU A 69 -10.01 -9.76 18.45
CA GLU A 69 -10.34 -8.37 18.74
C GLU A 69 -10.38 -8.08 20.24
#